data_968fa3e513d5ae0a6d0184156c948457
#
_entry.id   968fa3e513d5ae0a6d0184156c948457
#
_cell.length_a   1.000
_cell.length_b   1.000
_cell.length_c   1.000
_cell.angle_alpha   90.00
_cell.angle_beta   90.00
_cell.angle_gamma   90.00
#
_symmetry.space_group_name_H-M   'P 1'
#
loop_
_entity.id
_entity.type
_entity.pdbx_description
1 polymer ?
#
loop_
_entity_poly.entity_id
_entity_poly.type
_entity_poly.pdbx_seq_one_letter_code
_entity_poly.pdbx_strand_id
1 'polypeptide(L)'
;MNDTELRQTCHTLLPGHRQPTPAQLFAAMSEWCNANNVTHDIYGCGPLIQEFEAKVARLLGFESALFCITGTMTQATALRLAGMERGSRLVALHPTAHILRHERGNHQLFDHFQALQIGDPHRPWSVEDLRGIPDKLGAVVLELPMREIGGQCPSWDELAAIKDYCRGQGIHLHMDGARLWETAAAYGRDVAQIAAGFDTVYVSLYKGIGGMAGAMLAGDAAFIDRAREWFRRQGGNVYQRTPYVVAAAMQFDARLAAMPGYFRRTEWLYQQLRKYPLLVPNPARPHANMLHLHLPVARDHALDIRNRIAGQHGVWLFNGAQHAALPGRCYVELYVGDNLLYLPDARVHEILALWSQALADQ
;
A
#
# COMPACT_ATOMS: atom_id res chain seq x y z
N MET A 1 -16.79 -20.84 -15.18
CA MET A 1 -16.30 -20.54 -13.81
C MET A 1 -15.70 -19.15 -13.84
N ASN A 2 -16.12 -18.26 -12.95
CA ASN A 2 -15.50 -16.94 -12.86
C ASN A 2 -14.16 -17.02 -12.07
N ASP A 3 -13.37 -15.94 -12.10
CA ASP A 3 -12.05 -15.91 -11.45
C ASP A 3 -12.11 -16.23 -9.95
N THR A 4 -13.16 -15.79 -9.26
CA THR A 4 -13.34 -16.03 -7.82
C THR A 4 -13.60 -17.51 -7.53
N GLU A 5 -14.48 -18.13 -8.29
CA GLU A 5 -14.80 -19.56 -8.18
C GLU A 5 -13.57 -20.41 -8.48
N LEU A 6 -12.86 -20.10 -9.58
CA LEU A 6 -11.64 -20.83 -9.96
C LEU A 6 -10.54 -20.69 -8.90
N ARG A 7 -10.36 -19.48 -8.35
CA ARG A 7 -9.39 -19.27 -7.26
C ARG A 7 -9.73 -20.08 -6.02
N GLN A 8 -11.00 -20.26 -5.68
CA GLN A 8 -11.45 -21.04 -4.52
C GLN A 8 -11.16 -22.53 -4.66
N THR A 9 -11.05 -23.07 -5.89
CA THR A 9 -10.65 -24.46 -6.12
C THR A 9 -9.14 -24.69 -5.98
N CYS A 10 -8.33 -23.62 -5.97
CA CYS A 10 -6.88 -23.74 -5.85
C CYS A 10 -6.46 -24.00 -4.42
N HIS A 11 -5.60 -24.99 -4.23
CA HIS A 11 -5.00 -25.31 -2.93
C HIS A 11 -3.67 -24.56 -2.68
N THR A 12 -3.07 -23.96 -3.72
CA THR A 12 -1.85 -23.16 -3.64
C THR A 12 -2.10 -21.78 -4.23
N LEU A 13 -1.90 -20.74 -3.42
CA LEU A 13 -2.00 -19.35 -3.86
C LEU A 13 -0.63 -18.70 -3.71
N LEU A 14 -0.11 -18.02 -4.75
CA LEU A 14 1.14 -17.29 -4.64
C LEU A 14 0.96 -15.91 -3.99
N PRO A 15 -0.01 -15.05 -4.42
CA PRO A 15 -0.07 -13.69 -3.93
C PRO A 15 -0.72 -13.57 -2.55
N GLY A 16 -0.14 -12.73 -1.71
CA GLY A 16 -0.77 -12.18 -0.53
C GLY A 16 -0.82 -13.09 0.70
N HIS A 17 -1.84 -12.86 1.49
CA HIS A 17 -2.08 -13.54 2.76
C HIS A 17 -3.25 -14.53 2.66
N ARG A 18 -3.24 -15.53 3.52
CA ARG A 18 -4.43 -16.36 3.72
C ARG A 18 -5.57 -15.49 4.25
N GLN A 19 -6.72 -15.62 3.63
CA GLN A 19 -7.92 -14.91 4.05
C GLN A 19 -8.80 -15.86 4.88
N PRO A 20 -9.10 -15.54 6.15
CA PRO A 20 -10.09 -16.30 6.91
C PRO A 20 -11.48 -16.13 6.29
N THR A 21 -12.35 -17.08 6.47
CA THR A 21 -13.77 -16.88 6.16
C THR A 21 -14.37 -15.80 7.08
N PRO A 22 -15.47 -15.14 6.69
CA PRO A 22 -16.11 -14.16 7.57
C PRO A 22 -16.44 -14.74 8.96
N ALA A 23 -16.91 -15.98 9.02
CA ALA A 23 -17.22 -16.64 10.29
C ALA A 23 -15.97 -16.83 11.18
N GLN A 24 -14.84 -17.25 10.58
CA GLN A 24 -13.57 -17.40 11.29
C GLN A 24 -13.05 -16.06 11.78
N LEU A 25 -13.14 -15.01 10.96
CA LEU A 25 -12.71 -13.66 11.33
C LEU A 25 -13.54 -13.13 12.50
N PHE A 26 -14.87 -13.24 12.42
CA PHE A 26 -15.76 -12.74 13.48
C PHE A 26 -15.61 -13.53 14.80
N ALA A 27 -15.36 -14.84 14.73
CA ALA A 27 -15.04 -15.65 15.90
C ALA A 27 -13.74 -15.16 16.57
N ALA A 28 -12.67 -15.00 15.80
CA ALA A 28 -11.39 -14.48 16.29
C ALA A 28 -11.52 -13.07 16.89
N MET A 29 -12.31 -12.19 16.26
CA MET A 29 -12.60 -10.86 16.80
C MET A 29 -13.35 -10.94 18.13
N SER A 30 -14.34 -11.82 18.26
CA SER A 30 -15.09 -12.04 19.49
C SER A 30 -14.20 -12.53 20.62
N GLU A 31 -13.35 -13.52 20.36
CA GLU A 31 -12.38 -14.03 21.35
C GLU A 31 -11.40 -12.93 21.79
N TRP A 32 -10.88 -12.16 20.85
CA TRP A 32 -9.96 -11.06 21.15
C TRP A 32 -10.64 -9.95 21.96
N CYS A 33 -11.89 -9.59 21.63
CA CYS A 33 -12.66 -8.60 22.40
C CYS A 33 -12.86 -9.05 23.84
N ASN A 34 -13.20 -10.31 24.07
CA ASN A 34 -13.36 -10.87 25.41
C ASN A 34 -12.05 -10.85 26.20
N ALA A 35 -10.95 -11.28 25.59
CA ALA A 35 -9.62 -11.31 26.22
C ALA A 35 -9.08 -9.91 26.59
N ASN A 36 -9.50 -8.87 25.87
CA ASN A 36 -9.03 -7.50 26.04
C ASN A 36 -10.10 -6.57 26.68
N ASN A 37 -11.25 -7.09 27.12
CA ASN A 37 -12.35 -6.32 27.70
C ASN A 37 -12.77 -5.12 26.85
N VAL A 38 -12.88 -5.33 25.52
CA VAL A 38 -13.18 -4.26 24.57
C VAL A 38 -14.59 -3.73 24.76
N THR A 39 -14.70 -2.41 24.87
CA THR A 39 -15.97 -1.69 24.85
C THR A 39 -16.15 -0.95 23.53
N HIS A 40 -17.39 -0.67 23.14
CA HIS A 40 -17.68 0.09 21.94
C HIS A 40 -17.21 1.55 22.06
N ASP A 41 -16.71 2.08 20.95
CA ASP A 41 -16.58 3.52 20.79
C ASP A 41 -17.93 4.16 20.42
N ILE A 42 -18.05 5.45 20.67
CA ILE A 42 -19.15 6.28 20.18
C ILE A 42 -18.53 7.42 19.37
N TYR A 43 -18.75 7.42 18.04
CA TYR A 43 -18.18 8.39 17.11
C TYR A 43 -16.66 8.55 17.22
N GLY A 44 -15.95 7.46 17.45
CA GLY A 44 -14.50 7.43 17.60
C GLY A 44 -14.00 7.85 19.01
N CYS A 45 -14.90 8.02 19.97
CA CYS A 45 -14.54 8.21 21.37
C CYS A 45 -14.69 6.89 22.12
N GLY A 46 -13.57 6.27 22.48
CA GLY A 46 -13.51 5.01 23.20
C GLY A 46 -12.08 4.57 23.48
N PRO A 47 -11.82 3.78 24.53
CA PRO A 47 -10.46 3.45 24.95
C PRO A 47 -9.64 2.81 23.85
N LEU A 48 -10.14 1.73 23.23
CA LEU A 48 -9.42 0.98 22.21
C LEU A 48 -8.97 1.84 21.03
N ILE A 49 -9.88 2.65 20.46
CA ILE A 49 -9.54 3.46 19.29
C ILE A 49 -8.52 4.54 19.62
N GLN A 50 -8.66 5.19 20.80
CA GLN A 50 -7.73 6.23 21.25
C GLN A 50 -6.35 5.66 21.55
N GLU A 51 -6.28 4.50 22.20
CA GLU A 51 -5.02 3.80 22.47
C GLU A 51 -4.35 3.35 21.18
N PHE A 52 -5.12 2.88 20.20
CA PHE A 52 -4.59 2.46 18.91
C PHE A 52 -4.11 3.65 18.07
N GLU A 53 -4.84 4.78 18.05
CA GLU A 53 -4.40 6.04 17.45
C GLU A 53 -3.07 6.49 18.08
N ALA A 54 -2.99 6.53 19.40
CA ALA A 54 -1.77 6.91 20.13
C ALA A 54 -0.60 5.93 19.87
N LYS A 55 -0.88 4.62 19.76
CA LYS A 55 0.13 3.61 19.44
C LYS A 55 0.74 3.85 18.05
N VAL A 56 -0.11 4.08 17.03
CA VAL A 56 0.34 4.32 15.67
C VAL A 56 1.08 5.66 15.57
N ALA A 57 0.60 6.72 16.23
CA ALA A 57 1.28 8.01 16.29
C ALA A 57 2.73 7.85 16.83
N ARG A 58 2.89 7.20 17.99
CA ARG A 58 4.21 6.93 18.57
C ARG A 58 5.11 6.11 17.66
N LEU A 59 4.56 5.06 17.01
CA LEU A 59 5.30 4.19 16.10
C LEU A 59 5.84 4.96 14.89
N LEU A 60 5.07 5.93 14.38
CA LEU A 60 5.45 6.78 13.25
C LEU A 60 6.25 8.02 13.66
N GLY A 61 6.38 8.31 14.97
CA GLY A 61 7.12 9.47 15.49
C GLY A 61 6.34 10.79 15.40
N PHE A 62 5.01 10.74 15.38
CA PHE A 62 4.14 11.92 15.37
C PHE A 62 3.45 12.19 16.71
N GLU A 63 2.97 13.43 16.88
CA GLU A 63 2.23 13.85 18.07
C GLU A 63 0.86 13.16 18.18
N SER A 64 0.19 13.01 17.03
CA SER A 64 -1.19 12.52 16.99
C SER A 64 -1.44 11.69 15.73
N ALA A 65 -2.43 10.79 15.82
CA ALA A 65 -2.99 10.11 14.66
C ALA A 65 -4.52 10.02 14.78
N LEU A 66 -5.17 9.85 13.65
CA LEU A 66 -6.63 9.73 13.54
C LEU A 66 -6.99 8.48 12.76
N PHE A 67 -7.84 7.63 13.34
CA PHE A 67 -8.43 6.51 12.62
C PHE A 67 -9.50 6.99 11.64
N CYS A 68 -9.35 6.64 10.38
CA CYS A 68 -10.23 6.96 9.27
C CYS A 68 -10.78 5.67 8.65
N ILE A 69 -12.02 5.71 8.17
CA ILE A 69 -12.66 4.51 7.58
C ILE A 69 -12.02 4.12 6.24
N THR A 70 -11.63 5.10 5.43
CA THR A 70 -11.02 4.85 4.10
C THR A 70 -9.81 5.72 3.86
N GLY A 71 -8.83 5.21 3.09
CA GLY A 71 -7.65 5.96 2.64
C GLY A 71 -8.01 7.09 1.68
N THR A 72 -8.95 6.88 0.78
CA THR A 72 -9.42 7.88 -0.19
C THR A 72 -9.89 9.16 0.50
N MET A 73 -10.72 9.03 1.55
CA MET A 73 -11.14 10.17 2.36
C MET A 73 -9.95 10.82 3.09
N THR A 74 -9.05 10.01 3.62
CA THR A 74 -7.90 10.44 4.41
C THR A 74 -6.99 11.35 3.60
N GLN A 75 -6.55 10.91 2.45
CA GLN A 75 -5.60 11.64 1.61
C GLN A 75 -6.21 12.95 1.08
N ALA A 76 -7.43 12.89 0.53
CA ALA A 76 -8.11 14.07 0.02
C ALA A 76 -8.30 15.15 1.11
N THR A 77 -8.60 14.75 2.35
CA THR A 77 -8.72 15.67 3.49
C THR A 77 -7.38 16.28 3.89
N ALA A 78 -6.34 15.46 4.00
CA ALA A 78 -5.00 15.93 4.37
C ALA A 78 -4.48 16.97 3.36
N LEU A 79 -4.60 16.68 2.06
CA LEU A 79 -4.13 17.57 1.01
C LEU A 79 -4.97 18.85 0.89
N ARG A 80 -6.26 18.80 1.15
CA ARG A 80 -7.10 20.00 1.25
C ARG A 80 -6.63 20.92 2.37
N LEU A 81 -6.41 20.38 3.56
CA LEU A 81 -5.95 21.12 4.72
C LEU A 81 -4.55 21.70 4.49
N ALA A 82 -3.64 20.92 3.94
CA ALA A 82 -2.31 21.37 3.56
C ALA A 82 -2.37 22.58 2.61
N GLY A 83 -3.21 22.49 1.56
CA GLY A 83 -3.43 23.60 0.63
C GLY A 83 -3.98 24.86 1.30
N MET A 84 -4.92 24.72 2.23
CA MET A 84 -5.47 25.84 3.01
C MET A 84 -4.39 26.51 3.87
N GLU A 85 -3.53 25.75 4.52
CA GLU A 85 -2.45 26.28 5.38
C GLU A 85 -1.35 26.97 4.59
N ARG A 86 -0.97 26.39 3.44
CA ARG A 86 0.11 26.92 2.60
C ARG A 86 -0.34 28.02 1.62
N GLY A 87 -1.66 28.27 1.55
CA GLY A 87 -2.24 29.28 0.66
C GLY A 87 -2.05 28.95 -0.83
N SER A 88 -1.99 27.66 -1.16
CA SER A 88 -2.00 27.16 -2.53
C SER A 88 -2.66 25.78 -2.57
N ARG A 89 -3.60 25.61 -3.50
CA ARG A 89 -4.30 24.33 -3.70
C ARG A 89 -3.60 23.43 -4.71
N LEU A 90 -2.45 23.84 -5.25
CA LEU A 90 -1.68 23.07 -6.21
C LEU A 90 -0.88 21.98 -5.49
N VAL A 91 -1.14 20.73 -5.83
CA VAL A 91 -0.51 19.56 -5.22
C VAL A 91 0.26 18.80 -6.29
N ALA A 92 1.55 18.64 -6.08
CA ALA A 92 2.38 17.83 -6.96
C ALA A 92 2.22 16.34 -6.64
N LEU A 93 1.93 15.56 -7.70
CA LEU A 93 1.67 14.13 -7.67
C LEU A 93 2.48 13.42 -8.75
N HIS A 94 3.00 12.25 -8.44
CA HIS A 94 3.57 11.39 -9.47
C HIS A 94 2.51 10.97 -10.49
N PRO A 95 2.80 10.82 -11.80
CA PRO A 95 1.81 10.43 -12.81
C PRO A 95 1.12 9.09 -12.53
N THR A 96 1.75 8.23 -11.74
CA THR A 96 1.22 6.93 -11.31
C THR A 96 0.60 6.94 -9.90
N ALA A 97 0.50 8.10 -9.23
CA ALA A 97 -0.03 8.19 -7.89
C ALA A 97 -1.42 7.54 -7.76
N HIS A 98 -1.63 6.80 -6.67
CA HIS A 98 -2.90 6.11 -6.37
C HIS A 98 -4.11 7.05 -6.46
N ILE A 99 -3.97 8.27 -5.96
CA ILE A 99 -5.02 9.31 -6.00
C ILE A 99 -5.50 9.56 -7.43
N LEU A 100 -4.58 9.61 -8.39
CA LEU A 100 -4.92 9.86 -9.80
C LEU A 100 -5.50 8.63 -10.48
N ARG A 101 -4.98 7.43 -10.19
CA ARG A 101 -5.29 6.20 -10.92
C ARG A 101 -6.53 5.48 -10.37
N HIS A 102 -6.76 5.53 -9.06
CA HIS A 102 -7.73 4.64 -8.40
C HIS A 102 -8.85 5.37 -7.63
N GLU A 103 -8.73 6.67 -7.38
CA GLU A 103 -9.72 7.40 -6.58
C GLU A 103 -10.78 8.14 -7.39
N ARG A 104 -10.93 7.80 -8.67
CA ARG A 104 -12.04 8.24 -9.53
C ARG A 104 -12.21 9.76 -9.62
N GLY A 105 -11.13 10.52 -9.48
CA GLY A 105 -11.15 11.98 -9.59
C GLY A 105 -11.83 12.69 -8.41
N ASN A 106 -11.93 12.06 -7.24
CA ASN A 106 -12.60 12.64 -6.07
C ASN A 106 -12.02 14.00 -5.68
N HIS A 107 -10.71 14.20 -5.85
CA HIS A 107 -10.04 15.47 -5.57
C HIS A 107 -10.58 16.62 -6.42
N GLN A 108 -11.01 16.36 -7.66
CA GLN A 108 -11.62 17.34 -8.56
C GLN A 108 -13.11 17.50 -8.27
N LEU A 109 -13.87 16.40 -8.16
CA LEU A 109 -15.32 16.41 -7.96
C LEU A 109 -15.73 17.13 -6.68
N PHE A 110 -14.96 16.99 -5.61
CA PHE A 110 -15.21 17.66 -4.34
C PHE A 110 -14.33 18.90 -4.11
N ASP A 111 -13.63 19.33 -5.16
CA ASP A 111 -12.79 20.54 -5.15
C ASP A 111 -11.80 20.57 -3.96
N HIS A 112 -11.16 19.41 -3.70
CA HIS A 112 -10.18 19.30 -2.61
C HIS A 112 -8.89 20.05 -2.93
N PHE A 113 -8.29 19.78 -4.10
CA PHE A 113 -7.05 20.38 -4.57
C PHE A 113 -6.94 20.28 -6.10
N GLN A 114 -5.95 20.96 -6.66
CA GLN A 114 -5.57 20.87 -8.07
C GLN A 114 -4.33 20.00 -8.20
N ALA A 115 -4.41 18.96 -9.03
CA ALA A 115 -3.31 18.02 -9.23
C ALA A 115 -2.35 18.52 -10.31
N LEU A 116 -1.06 18.61 -9.98
CA LEU A 116 0.03 18.81 -10.92
C LEU A 116 0.82 17.51 -11.02
N GLN A 117 0.77 16.86 -12.19
CA GLN A 117 1.53 15.63 -12.43
C GLN A 117 2.97 16.00 -12.79
N ILE A 118 3.93 15.42 -12.07
CA ILE A 118 5.37 15.66 -12.28
C ILE A 118 6.16 14.36 -12.19
N GLY A 119 7.32 14.34 -12.83
CA GLY A 119 8.23 13.20 -12.83
C GLY A 119 7.97 12.22 -13.97
N ASP A 120 8.88 11.27 -14.11
CA ASP A 120 8.80 10.20 -15.12
C ASP A 120 7.92 9.05 -14.59
N PRO A 121 6.90 8.58 -15.33
CA PRO A 121 5.98 7.53 -14.89
C PRO A 121 6.64 6.16 -14.66
N HIS A 122 7.92 5.98 -14.98
CA HIS A 122 8.62 4.69 -14.91
C HIS A 122 9.67 4.60 -13.81
N ARG A 123 9.95 5.70 -13.10
CA ARG A 123 10.93 5.75 -11.99
C ARG A 123 10.40 6.54 -10.79
N PRO A 124 10.91 6.31 -9.57
CA PRO A 124 10.62 7.17 -8.43
C PRO A 124 11.05 8.62 -8.70
N TRP A 125 10.47 9.56 -7.96
CA TRP A 125 10.87 10.95 -7.99
C TRP A 125 12.32 11.14 -7.55
N SER A 126 12.96 12.12 -8.17
CA SER A 126 14.14 12.79 -7.66
C SER A 126 13.79 14.22 -7.23
N VAL A 127 14.67 14.85 -6.47
CA VAL A 127 14.48 16.26 -6.09
C VAL A 127 14.47 17.19 -7.31
N GLU A 128 15.14 16.80 -8.40
CA GLU A 128 15.18 17.59 -9.66
C GLU A 128 13.81 17.69 -10.31
N ASP A 129 12.95 16.67 -10.16
CA ASP A 129 11.57 16.73 -10.65
C ASP A 129 10.76 17.86 -9.98
N LEU A 130 11.09 18.23 -8.73
CA LEU A 130 10.45 19.31 -7.99
C LEU A 130 11.06 20.69 -8.27
N ARG A 131 12.39 20.76 -8.49
CA ARG A 131 13.10 22.03 -8.70
C ARG A 131 12.68 22.80 -9.93
N GLY A 132 12.19 22.09 -10.95
CA GLY A 132 11.74 22.69 -12.21
C GLY A 132 10.36 23.34 -12.17
N ILE A 133 9.64 23.32 -11.04
CA ILE A 133 8.26 23.81 -10.95
C ILE A 133 8.29 25.29 -10.56
N PRO A 134 7.78 26.21 -11.43
CA PRO A 134 7.76 27.64 -11.13
C PRO A 134 6.63 28.04 -10.19
N ASP A 135 5.60 27.20 -10.08
CA ASP A 135 4.38 27.51 -9.33
C ASP A 135 4.56 27.25 -7.83
N LYS A 136 3.84 28.03 -7.02
CA LYS A 136 3.77 27.80 -5.56
C LYS A 136 2.96 26.54 -5.27
N LEU A 137 3.62 25.47 -4.82
CA LEU A 137 2.97 24.24 -4.37
C LEU A 137 2.41 24.40 -2.94
N GLY A 138 1.19 23.91 -2.73
CA GLY A 138 0.63 23.71 -1.37
C GLY A 138 1.12 22.43 -0.74
N ALA A 139 1.22 21.37 -1.53
CA ALA A 139 1.72 20.07 -1.05
C ALA A 139 2.43 19.28 -2.15
N VAL A 140 3.25 18.33 -1.70
CA VAL A 140 3.84 17.25 -2.48
C VAL A 140 3.38 15.93 -1.87
N VAL A 141 2.96 14.96 -2.69
CA VAL A 141 2.61 13.61 -2.26
C VAL A 141 3.69 12.65 -2.69
N LEU A 142 4.33 12.00 -1.74
CA LEU A 142 5.29 10.93 -2.00
C LEU A 142 4.69 9.58 -1.58
N GLU A 143 4.46 8.70 -2.56
CA GLU A 143 3.96 7.35 -2.33
C GLU A 143 5.13 6.42 -1.96
N LEU A 144 5.05 5.73 -0.82
CA LEU A 144 6.06 4.79 -0.35
C LEU A 144 5.43 3.46 0.10
N PRO A 145 5.70 2.35 -0.65
CA PRO A 145 6.35 2.28 -1.97
C PRO A 145 5.39 2.68 -3.10
N MET A 146 5.92 3.03 -4.26
CA MET A 146 5.16 3.40 -5.46
C MET A 146 4.63 2.16 -6.18
N ARG A 147 3.38 1.80 -5.90
CA ARG A 147 2.76 0.56 -6.33
C ARG A 147 2.76 0.36 -7.84
N GLU A 148 2.35 1.39 -8.59
CA GLU A 148 2.13 1.30 -10.05
C GLU A 148 3.42 1.14 -10.88
N ILE A 149 4.57 1.27 -10.23
CA ILE A 149 5.88 1.00 -10.83
C ILE A 149 6.59 -0.20 -10.17
N GLY A 150 5.81 -1.15 -9.61
CA GLY A 150 6.33 -2.39 -9.03
C GLY A 150 6.86 -2.26 -7.60
N GLY A 151 6.36 -1.27 -6.85
CA GLY A 151 6.76 -1.07 -5.46
C GLY A 151 8.13 -0.38 -5.33
N GLN A 152 8.55 0.38 -6.33
CA GLN A 152 9.80 1.15 -6.26
C GLN A 152 9.74 2.23 -5.19
N CYS A 153 10.90 2.53 -4.61
CA CYS A 153 11.10 3.64 -3.68
C CYS A 153 12.28 4.50 -4.18
N PRO A 154 12.29 5.80 -3.91
CA PRO A 154 13.50 6.61 -4.07
C PRO A 154 14.64 6.04 -3.20
N SER A 155 15.88 6.30 -3.55
CA SER A 155 16.99 6.01 -2.65
C SER A 155 16.87 6.80 -1.35
N TRP A 156 17.59 6.38 -0.29
CA TRP A 156 17.54 7.12 0.98
C TRP A 156 18.02 8.56 0.82
N ASP A 157 19.04 8.79 0.01
CA ASP A 157 19.60 10.13 -0.23
C ASP A 157 18.63 11.01 -1.03
N GLU A 158 17.94 10.43 -2.04
CA GLU A 158 16.87 11.14 -2.77
C GLU A 158 15.68 11.47 -1.87
N LEU A 159 15.29 10.52 -1.01
CA LEU A 159 14.22 10.75 -0.03
C LEU A 159 14.60 11.92 0.91
N ALA A 160 15.83 11.95 1.40
CA ALA A 160 16.34 13.04 2.23
C ALA A 160 16.35 14.37 1.47
N ALA A 161 16.85 14.38 0.24
CA ALA A 161 16.88 15.58 -0.61
C ALA A 161 15.47 16.15 -0.88
N ILE A 162 14.48 15.29 -1.14
CA ILE A 162 13.08 15.71 -1.32
C ILE A 162 12.52 16.34 -0.04
N LYS A 163 12.77 15.72 1.13
CA LYS A 163 12.34 16.26 2.43
C LYS A 163 12.95 17.63 2.72
N ASP A 164 14.26 17.76 2.49
CA ASP A 164 14.98 19.03 2.71
C ASP A 164 14.49 20.13 1.76
N TYR A 165 14.24 19.78 0.51
CA TYR A 165 13.69 20.73 -0.47
C TYR A 165 12.30 21.21 -0.05
N CYS A 166 11.37 20.30 0.24
CA CYS A 166 10.01 20.68 0.65
C CYS A 166 10.01 21.54 1.89
N ARG A 167 10.82 21.19 2.90
CA ARG A 167 10.99 21.98 4.12
C ARG A 167 11.55 23.38 3.82
N GLY A 168 12.59 23.47 2.99
CA GLY A 168 13.21 24.75 2.59
C GLY A 168 12.29 25.67 1.80
N GLN A 169 11.35 25.11 1.04
CA GLN A 169 10.35 25.84 0.26
C GLN A 169 9.03 26.08 1.03
N GLY A 170 8.89 25.58 2.24
CA GLY A 170 7.66 25.65 3.02
C GLY A 170 6.48 24.89 2.37
N ILE A 171 6.76 23.85 1.61
CA ILE A 171 5.77 22.97 0.97
C ILE A 171 5.39 21.86 1.95
N HIS A 172 4.09 21.59 2.09
CA HIS A 172 3.60 20.48 2.90
C HIS A 172 3.96 19.14 2.23
N LEU A 173 4.77 18.32 2.89
CA LEU A 173 5.14 16.99 2.40
C LEU A 173 4.24 15.93 3.02
N HIS A 174 3.38 15.33 2.21
CA HIS A 174 2.48 14.24 2.59
C HIS A 174 3.01 12.89 2.11
N MET A 175 3.02 11.89 2.99
CA MET A 175 3.32 10.52 2.60
C MET A 175 2.03 9.74 2.32
N ASP A 176 1.87 9.21 1.11
CA ASP A 176 1.03 8.05 0.89
C ASP A 176 1.80 6.80 1.30
N GLY A 177 1.69 6.45 2.57
CA GLY A 177 2.32 5.28 3.18
C GLY A 177 1.39 4.06 3.21
N ALA A 178 0.55 3.88 2.20
CA ALA A 178 -0.43 2.79 2.15
C ALA A 178 0.17 1.40 2.38
N ARG A 179 1.48 1.24 2.11
CA ARG A 179 2.29 0.04 2.37
C ARG A 179 3.63 0.39 3.05
N LEU A 180 3.67 1.42 3.87
CA LEU A 180 4.87 1.85 4.58
C LEU A 180 5.47 0.73 5.43
N TRP A 181 4.62 -0.09 6.06
CA TRP A 181 5.05 -1.20 6.89
C TRP A 181 5.95 -2.20 6.16
N GLU A 182 5.67 -2.41 4.87
CA GLU A 182 6.39 -3.31 3.99
C GLU A 182 7.69 -2.72 3.46
N THR A 183 7.85 -1.40 3.54
CA THR A 183 9.00 -0.66 2.99
C THR A 183 10.15 -0.54 3.98
N ALA A 184 9.87 -0.58 5.28
CA ALA A 184 10.86 -0.38 6.34
C ALA A 184 12.03 -1.36 6.25
N ALA A 185 11.74 -2.63 5.98
CA ALA A 185 12.76 -3.67 5.84
C ALA A 185 13.72 -3.43 4.66
N ALA A 186 13.21 -2.88 3.55
CA ALA A 186 14.01 -2.59 2.37
C ALA A 186 14.98 -1.42 2.59
N TYR A 187 14.55 -0.40 3.33
CA TYR A 187 15.42 0.70 3.72
C TYR A 187 16.39 0.32 4.86
N GLY A 188 16.13 -0.79 5.58
CA GLY A 188 16.85 -1.13 6.81
C GLY A 188 16.72 -0.05 7.89
N ARG A 189 15.54 0.57 7.99
CA ARG A 189 15.24 1.70 8.87
C ARG A 189 13.91 1.49 9.58
N ASP A 190 13.79 2.05 10.77
CA ASP A 190 12.51 2.10 11.47
C ASP A 190 11.51 3.00 10.74
N VAL A 191 10.22 2.69 10.84
CA VAL A 191 9.16 3.48 10.21
C VAL A 191 9.16 4.94 10.65
N ALA A 192 9.52 5.24 11.91
CA ALA A 192 9.66 6.59 12.40
C ALA A 192 10.77 7.36 11.69
N GLN A 193 11.92 6.72 11.39
CA GLN A 193 13.00 7.33 10.63
C GLN A 193 12.59 7.63 9.18
N ILE A 194 11.81 6.74 8.58
CA ILE A 194 11.27 6.96 7.23
C ILE A 194 10.25 8.09 7.24
N ALA A 195 9.37 8.13 8.24
CA ALA A 195 8.32 9.14 8.38
C ALA A 195 8.84 10.53 8.81
N ALA A 196 9.99 10.58 9.50
CA ALA A 196 10.60 11.85 9.91
C ALA A 196 10.82 12.79 8.72
N GLY A 197 10.41 14.06 8.89
CA GLY A 197 10.48 15.09 7.84
C GLY A 197 9.29 15.16 6.89
N PHE A 198 8.28 14.30 7.05
CA PHE A 198 6.96 14.50 6.49
C PHE A 198 6.09 15.32 7.45
N ASP A 199 5.24 16.18 6.91
CA ASP A 199 4.26 16.94 7.72
C ASP A 199 3.08 16.04 8.10
N THR A 200 2.65 15.15 7.19
CA THR A 200 1.59 14.17 7.45
C THR A 200 1.89 12.84 6.77
N VAL A 201 1.43 11.76 7.41
CA VAL A 201 1.58 10.38 6.90
C VAL A 201 0.24 9.67 6.94
N TYR A 202 -0.17 9.14 5.80
CA TYR A 202 -1.25 8.18 5.70
C TYR A 202 -0.70 6.75 5.70
N VAL A 203 -1.29 5.83 6.48
CA VAL A 203 -1.01 4.40 6.43
C VAL A 203 -2.30 3.58 6.37
N SER A 204 -2.27 2.48 5.61
CA SER A 204 -3.40 1.56 5.51
C SER A 204 -3.37 0.50 6.61
N LEU A 205 -4.55 0.11 7.09
CA LEU A 205 -4.74 -0.95 8.07
C LEU A 205 -5.32 -2.24 7.47
N TYR A 206 -5.80 -2.22 6.22
CA TYR A 206 -6.43 -3.39 5.57
C TYR A 206 -5.55 -4.05 4.50
N LYS A 207 -4.39 -3.45 4.14
CA LYS A 207 -3.42 -4.02 3.21
C LYS A 207 -2.49 -5.00 3.96
N GLY A 208 -1.25 -4.68 4.20
CA GLY A 208 -0.29 -5.53 4.88
C GLY A 208 -0.67 -5.93 6.31
N ILE A 209 -1.39 -5.08 7.02
CA ILE A 209 -1.91 -5.41 8.36
C ILE A 209 -3.08 -6.40 8.30
N GLY A 210 -3.95 -6.31 7.29
CA GLY A 210 -5.05 -7.27 7.09
C GLY A 210 -6.32 -6.96 7.87
N GLY A 211 -6.53 -5.73 8.34
CA GLY A 211 -7.80 -5.28 8.90
C GLY A 211 -8.95 -5.30 7.88
N MET A 212 -10.19 -5.22 8.32
CA MET A 212 -11.37 -5.21 7.44
C MET A 212 -11.48 -3.91 6.63
N ALA A 213 -11.08 -2.80 7.24
CA ALA A 213 -11.05 -1.46 6.67
C ALA A 213 -10.14 -0.58 7.55
N GLY A 214 -10.03 0.69 7.19
CA GLY A 214 -9.38 1.67 8.03
C GLY A 214 -8.02 2.12 7.54
N ALA A 215 -7.70 3.29 7.96
CA ALA A 215 -6.44 3.98 7.74
C ALA A 215 -6.09 4.80 8.98
N MET A 216 -4.83 5.20 9.11
CA MET A 216 -4.42 6.24 10.04
C MET A 216 -3.85 7.42 9.29
N LEU A 217 -4.22 8.62 9.70
CA LEU A 217 -3.55 9.86 9.35
C LEU A 217 -2.77 10.32 10.56
N ALA A 218 -1.46 10.43 10.44
CA ALA A 218 -0.57 10.94 11.48
C ALA A 218 -0.02 12.33 11.09
N GLY A 219 0.18 13.19 12.08
CA GLY A 219 0.67 14.56 11.92
C GLY A 219 0.81 15.26 13.27
N ASP A 220 1.01 16.58 13.25
CA ASP A 220 0.91 17.39 14.46
C ASP A 220 -0.52 17.39 15.03
N ALA A 221 -0.66 17.65 16.32
CA ALA A 221 -1.95 17.57 17.00
C ALA A 221 -2.99 18.56 16.43
N ALA A 222 -2.58 19.78 16.10
CA ALA A 222 -3.47 20.81 15.59
C ALA A 222 -3.98 20.45 14.17
N PHE A 223 -3.11 19.88 13.33
CA PHE A 223 -3.52 19.40 12.00
C PHE A 223 -4.53 18.23 12.12
N ILE A 224 -4.25 17.29 13.00
CA ILE A 224 -5.12 16.11 13.20
C ILE A 224 -6.49 16.52 13.76
N ASP A 225 -6.57 17.49 14.64
CA ASP A 225 -7.85 18.01 15.15
C ASP A 225 -8.70 18.65 14.02
N ARG A 226 -8.08 19.44 13.14
CA ARG A 226 -8.78 19.96 11.95
C ARG A 226 -9.20 18.86 10.99
N ALA A 227 -8.36 17.86 10.80
CA ALA A 227 -8.69 16.69 9.97
C ALA A 227 -9.90 15.94 10.54
N ARG A 228 -9.98 15.75 11.86
CA ARG A 228 -11.13 15.12 12.55
C ARG A 228 -12.43 15.83 12.24
N GLU A 229 -12.45 17.16 12.24
CA GLU A 229 -13.63 17.95 11.90
C GLU A 229 -14.01 17.81 10.41
N TRP A 230 -13.05 17.78 9.50
CA TRP A 230 -13.31 17.55 8.09
C TRP A 230 -13.86 16.15 7.79
N PHE A 231 -13.38 15.12 8.49
CA PHE A 231 -13.95 13.77 8.38
C PHE A 231 -15.41 13.72 8.79
N ARG A 232 -15.79 14.45 9.84
CA ARG A 232 -17.21 14.57 10.24
C ARG A 232 -18.06 15.15 9.12
N ARG A 233 -17.62 16.24 8.50
CA ARG A 233 -18.31 16.92 7.40
C ARG A 233 -18.47 16.05 6.16
N GLN A 234 -17.53 15.14 5.91
CA GLN A 234 -17.54 14.22 4.78
C GLN A 234 -18.30 12.90 5.04
N GLY A 235 -18.94 12.76 6.20
CA GLY A 235 -19.67 11.55 6.58
C GLY A 235 -18.78 10.42 7.11
N GLY A 236 -17.49 10.69 7.38
CA GLY A 236 -16.57 9.69 7.95
C GLY A 236 -16.77 9.40 9.43
N ASN A 237 -17.73 10.09 10.07
CA ASN A 237 -18.02 9.94 11.50
C ASN A 237 -19.03 8.82 11.76
N VAL A 238 -18.63 7.57 11.51
CA VAL A 238 -19.43 6.37 11.77
C VAL A 238 -19.68 6.21 13.25
N TYR A 239 -20.93 5.85 13.64
CA TYR A 239 -21.37 5.74 15.03
C TYR A 239 -20.48 4.79 15.87
N GLN A 240 -20.18 3.60 15.34
CA GLN A 240 -19.28 2.63 15.96
C GLN A 240 -18.20 2.19 14.96
N ARG A 241 -16.94 2.48 15.29
CA ARG A 241 -15.76 2.09 14.49
C ARG A 241 -15.07 0.85 15.07
N THR A 242 -15.48 0.44 16.26
CA THR A 242 -14.91 -0.69 17.03
C THR A 242 -14.63 -1.92 16.15
N PRO A 243 -15.55 -2.43 15.30
CA PRO A 243 -15.29 -3.63 14.49
C PRO A 243 -14.06 -3.47 13.57
N TYR A 244 -13.89 -2.31 12.95
CA TYR A 244 -12.76 -2.05 12.07
C TYR A 244 -11.45 -1.91 12.83
N VAL A 245 -11.50 -1.26 14.01
CA VAL A 245 -10.33 -1.10 14.89
C VAL A 245 -9.90 -2.44 15.45
N VAL A 246 -10.82 -3.27 15.96
CA VAL A 246 -10.55 -4.62 16.44
C VAL A 246 -9.89 -5.47 15.37
N ALA A 247 -10.46 -5.51 14.15
CA ALA A 247 -9.93 -6.29 13.06
C ALA A 247 -8.49 -5.91 12.68
N ALA A 248 -8.10 -4.65 12.88
CA ALA A 248 -6.73 -4.20 12.65
C ALA A 248 -5.85 -4.45 13.89
N ALA A 249 -6.29 -4.03 15.08
CA ALA A 249 -5.49 -4.05 16.30
C ALA A 249 -5.11 -5.46 16.73
N MET A 250 -6.00 -6.45 16.59
CA MET A 250 -5.76 -7.83 17.00
C MET A 250 -4.58 -8.51 16.29
N GLN A 251 -4.24 -8.05 15.10
CA GLN A 251 -3.16 -8.63 14.30
C GLN A 251 -1.99 -7.67 14.02
N PHE A 252 -2.11 -6.41 14.45
CA PHE A 252 -1.18 -5.33 14.10
C PHE A 252 0.27 -5.67 14.43
N ASP A 253 0.55 -6.05 15.66
CA ASP A 253 1.92 -6.32 16.12
C ASP A 253 2.51 -7.56 15.44
N ALA A 254 1.73 -8.63 15.32
CA ALA A 254 2.16 -9.85 14.65
C ALA A 254 2.47 -9.61 13.17
N ARG A 255 1.66 -8.81 12.49
CA ARG A 255 1.90 -8.42 11.09
C ARG A 255 3.15 -7.57 10.94
N LEU A 256 3.36 -6.56 11.80
CA LEU A 256 4.59 -5.77 11.78
C LEU A 256 5.83 -6.64 12.00
N ALA A 257 5.79 -7.54 12.97
CA ALA A 257 6.89 -8.46 13.25
C ALA A 257 7.19 -9.41 12.06
N ALA A 258 6.21 -9.71 11.22
CA ALA A 258 6.37 -10.57 10.04
C ALA A 258 6.99 -9.84 8.82
N MET A 259 6.92 -8.50 8.76
CA MET A 259 7.38 -7.72 7.58
C MET A 259 8.82 -8.04 7.14
N PRO A 260 9.82 -8.12 8.05
CA PRO A 260 11.18 -8.52 7.64
C PRO A 260 11.24 -9.92 7.02
N GLY A 261 10.39 -10.83 7.46
CA GLY A 261 10.27 -12.18 6.90
C GLY A 261 9.75 -12.17 5.46
N TYR A 262 8.72 -11.38 5.18
CA TYR A 262 8.20 -11.21 3.82
C TYR A 262 9.24 -10.57 2.90
N PHE A 263 9.99 -9.59 3.38
CA PHE A 263 11.04 -8.95 2.59
C PHE A 263 12.18 -9.93 2.25
N ARG A 264 12.70 -10.69 3.23
CA ARG A 264 13.72 -11.74 2.96
C ARG A 264 13.20 -12.79 1.97
N ARG A 265 11.91 -13.18 2.07
CA ARG A 265 11.30 -14.10 1.11
C ARG A 265 11.22 -13.50 -0.29
N THR A 266 10.99 -12.19 -0.39
CA THR A 266 11.03 -11.46 -1.66
C THR A 266 12.43 -11.45 -2.26
N GLU A 267 13.47 -11.18 -1.47
CA GLU A 267 14.87 -11.23 -1.92
C GLU A 267 15.22 -12.63 -2.46
N TRP A 268 14.82 -13.67 -1.74
CA TRP A 268 14.99 -15.04 -2.20
C TRP A 268 14.26 -15.31 -3.52
N LEU A 269 13.00 -14.85 -3.65
CA LEU A 269 12.22 -14.99 -4.88
C LEU A 269 12.92 -14.32 -6.08
N TYR A 270 13.48 -13.13 -5.90
CA TYR A 270 14.25 -12.45 -6.95
C TYR A 270 15.47 -13.26 -7.41
N GLN A 271 16.15 -13.95 -6.49
CA GLN A 271 17.26 -14.83 -6.84
C GLN A 271 16.76 -16.02 -7.69
N GLN A 272 15.58 -16.56 -7.39
CA GLN A 272 15.01 -17.66 -8.18
C GLN A 272 14.53 -17.20 -9.57
N LEU A 273 13.89 -16.03 -9.65
CA LEU A 273 13.40 -15.48 -10.91
C LEU A 273 14.51 -15.28 -11.97
N ARG A 274 15.76 -15.07 -11.55
CA ARG A 274 16.92 -15.01 -12.47
C ARG A 274 17.10 -16.26 -13.32
N LYS A 275 16.56 -17.40 -12.90
CA LYS A 275 16.60 -18.69 -13.64
C LYS A 275 15.52 -18.79 -14.72
N TYR A 276 14.58 -17.83 -14.75
CA TYR A 276 13.40 -17.84 -15.60
C TYR A 276 13.30 -16.54 -16.41
N PRO A 277 14.01 -16.44 -17.56
CA PRO A 277 14.14 -15.18 -18.31
C PRO A 277 12.83 -14.62 -18.88
N LEU A 278 11.76 -15.42 -18.94
CA LEU A 278 10.42 -14.98 -19.34
C LEU A 278 9.63 -14.32 -18.21
N LEU A 279 10.12 -14.40 -16.96
CA LEU A 279 9.51 -13.79 -15.77
C LEU A 279 10.39 -12.63 -15.30
N VAL A 280 10.23 -11.46 -15.90
CA VAL A 280 11.13 -10.31 -15.67
C VAL A 280 10.63 -9.43 -14.53
N PRO A 281 11.32 -9.40 -13.36
CA PRO A 281 10.88 -8.57 -12.24
C PRO A 281 11.17 -7.08 -12.47
N ASN A 282 10.24 -6.24 -12.08
CA ASN A 282 10.38 -4.80 -11.96
C ASN A 282 9.94 -4.35 -10.56
N PRO A 283 10.79 -3.66 -9.80
CA PRO A 283 12.17 -3.23 -10.10
C PRO A 283 13.15 -4.41 -10.23
N ALA A 284 14.38 -4.15 -10.67
CA ALA A 284 15.42 -5.17 -10.83
C ALA A 284 15.94 -5.76 -9.49
N ARG A 285 15.67 -5.09 -8.37
CA ARG A 285 15.90 -5.51 -6.99
C ARG A 285 14.70 -5.15 -6.12
N PRO A 286 14.40 -5.89 -5.04
CA PRO A 286 13.24 -5.58 -4.22
C PRO A 286 13.40 -4.25 -3.46
N HIS A 287 12.34 -3.45 -3.43
CA HIS A 287 12.20 -2.23 -2.64
C HIS A 287 11.07 -2.34 -1.60
N ALA A 288 10.31 -3.42 -1.64
CA ALA A 288 9.26 -3.82 -0.72
C ALA A 288 9.01 -5.33 -0.89
N ASN A 289 8.00 -5.88 -0.23
CA ASN A 289 7.56 -7.26 -0.46
C ASN A 289 6.57 -7.39 -1.64
N MET A 290 6.62 -6.47 -2.58
CA MET A 290 5.85 -6.51 -3.82
C MET A 290 6.73 -6.25 -5.03
N LEU A 291 6.30 -6.76 -6.18
CA LEU A 291 6.96 -6.55 -7.48
C LEU A 291 5.95 -6.69 -8.60
N HIS A 292 6.27 -6.12 -9.75
CA HIS A 292 5.65 -6.49 -11.02
C HIS A 292 6.50 -7.55 -11.72
N LEU A 293 5.86 -8.56 -12.30
CA LEU A 293 6.50 -9.47 -13.26
C LEU A 293 6.01 -9.11 -14.65
N HIS A 294 6.94 -8.68 -15.52
CA HIS A 294 6.67 -8.46 -16.93
C HIS A 294 6.73 -9.77 -17.68
N LEU A 295 5.70 -10.02 -18.48
CA LEU A 295 5.52 -11.25 -19.25
C LEU A 295 5.56 -10.91 -20.76
N PRO A 296 6.17 -11.78 -21.61
CA PRO A 296 6.31 -11.55 -23.04
C PRO A 296 5.03 -11.88 -23.84
N VAL A 297 3.88 -11.85 -23.22
CA VAL A 297 2.59 -12.19 -23.81
C VAL A 297 1.56 -11.10 -23.54
N ALA A 298 0.49 -11.04 -24.35
CA ALA A 298 -0.63 -10.15 -24.15
C ALA A 298 -1.39 -10.48 -22.85
N ARG A 299 -2.06 -9.45 -22.30
CA ARG A 299 -2.79 -9.53 -21.03
C ARG A 299 -3.77 -10.71 -20.96
N ASP A 300 -4.63 -10.86 -21.96
CA ASP A 300 -5.67 -11.89 -21.97
C ASP A 300 -5.06 -13.29 -22.06
N HIS A 301 -3.98 -13.43 -22.81
CA HIS A 301 -3.22 -14.66 -22.88
C HIS A 301 -2.56 -15.04 -21.54
N ALA A 302 -2.01 -14.08 -20.81
CA ALA A 302 -1.50 -14.32 -19.45
C ALA A 302 -2.61 -14.80 -18.50
N LEU A 303 -3.83 -14.27 -18.62
CA LEU A 303 -5.00 -14.72 -17.87
C LEU A 303 -5.40 -16.15 -18.25
N ASP A 304 -5.35 -16.51 -19.53
CA ASP A 304 -5.63 -17.87 -20.00
C ASP A 304 -4.61 -18.89 -19.44
N ILE A 305 -3.31 -18.54 -19.45
CA ILE A 305 -2.25 -19.35 -18.83
C ILE A 305 -2.53 -19.55 -17.34
N ARG A 306 -2.84 -18.47 -16.60
CA ARG A 306 -3.19 -18.56 -15.18
C ARG A 306 -4.38 -19.49 -14.95
N ASN A 307 -5.44 -19.35 -15.73
CA ASN A 307 -6.68 -20.12 -15.57
C ASN A 307 -6.44 -21.60 -15.90
N ARG A 308 -5.64 -21.90 -16.92
CA ARG A 308 -5.24 -23.26 -17.27
C ARG A 308 -4.43 -23.89 -16.13
N ILE A 309 -3.44 -23.21 -15.60
CA ILE A 309 -2.63 -23.71 -14.47
C ILE A 309 -3.49 -23.87 -13.22
N ALA A 310 -4.40 -22.95 -12.95
CA ALA A 310 -5.35 -23.07 -11.85
C ALA A 310 -6.23 -24.31 -11.97
N GLY A 311 -6.81 -24.57 -13.13
CA GLY A 311 -7.69 -25.72 -13.37
C GLY A 311 -6.95 -27.05 -13.39
N GLN A 312 -5.72 -27.12 -13.92
CA GLN A 312 -4.97 -28.38 -14.06
C GLN A 312 -4.11 -28.71 -12.83
N HIS A 313 -3.57 -27.69 -12.15
CA HIS A 313 -2.58 -27.88 -11.09
C HIS A 313 -3.02 -27.32 -9.73
N GLY A 314 -4.21 -26.70 -9.64
CA GLY A 314 -4.72 -26.10 -8.41
C GLY A 314 -3.84 -24.98 -7.86
N VAL A 315 -3.17 -24.22 -8.75
CA VAL A 315 -2.24 -23.13 -8.39
C VAL A 315 -2.74 -21.80 -8.92
N TRP A 316 -2.97 -20.83 -8.03
CA TRP A 316 -3.30 -19.46 -8.38
C TRP A 316 -2.05 -18.58 -8.43
N LEU A 317 -1.62 -18.21 -9.62
CA LEU A 317 -0.34 -17.51 -9.85
C LEU A 317 -0.40 -16.02 -9.48
N PHE A 318 -1.47 -15.33 -9.90
CA PHE A 318 -1.66 -13.88 -9.72
C PHE A 318 -3.14 -13.50 -9.81
N ASN A 319 -3.52 -12.35 -9.26
CA ASN A 319 -4.92 -11.91 -9.22
C ASN A 319 -5.38 -11.29 -10.54
N GLY A 320 -4.54 -10.51 -11.21
CA GLY A 320 -4.87 -9.85 -12.46
C GLY A 320 -3.64 -9.49 -13.26
N ALA A 321 -3.81 -9.18 -14.53
CA ALA A 321 -2.76 -8.71 -15.42
C ALA A 321 -3.11 -7.32 -15.97
N GLN A 322 -2.10 -6.50 -16.22
CA GLN A 322 -2.21 -5.16 -16.80
C GLN A 322 -1.43 -5.08 -18.11
N HIS A 323 -1.88 -4.23 -19.02
CA HIS A 323 -1.13 -3.96 -20.25
C HIS A 323 0.21 -3.31 -19.91
N ALA A 324 1.30 -3.80 -20.49
CA ALA A 324 2.59 -3.12 -20.42
C ALA A 324 2.65 -1.97 -21.46
N ALA A 325 3.64 -1.09 -21.33
CA ALA A 325 3.85 0.00 -22.28
C ALA A 325 4.15 -0.51 -23.71
N LEU A 326 4.77 -1.68 -23.83
CA LEU A 326 5.03 -2.32 -25.12
C LEU A 326 3.82 -3.17 -25.55
N PRO A 327 3.29 -2.99 -26.78
CA PRO A 327 2.22 -3.82 -27.31
C PRO A 327 2.56 -5.32 -27.25
N GLY A 328 1.55 -6.15 -27.05
CA GLY A 328 1.73 -7.61 -26.97
C GLY A 328 2.38 -8.11 -25.67
N ARG A 329 2.62 -7.22 -24.71
CA ARG A 329 3.19 -7.55 -23.39
C ARG A 329 2.25 -7.14 -22.26
N CYS A 330 2.40 -7.80 -21.13
CA CYS A 330 1.67 -7.44 -19.92
C CYS A 330 2.58 -7.53 -18.70
N TYR A 331 2.06 -7.08 -17.55
CA TYR A 331 2.67 -7.34 -16.26
C TYR A 331 1.61 -7.78 -15.24
N VAL A 332 2.06 -8.50 -14.24
CA VAL A 332 1.26 -8.97 -13.12
C VAL A 332 1.89 -8.50 -11.82
N GLU A 333 1.07 -8.14 -10.84
CA GLU A 333 1.54 -7.79 -9.49
C GLU A 333 1.66 -9.06 -8.64
N LEU A 334 2.82 -9.28 -8.05
CA LEU A 334 3.01 -10.24 -6.96
C LEU A 334 3.25 -9.50 -5.66
N TYR A 335 2.50 -9.90 -4.64
CA TYR A 335 2.63 -9.43 -3.27
C TYR A 335 3.05 -10.62 -2.39
N VAL A 336 4.25 -10.55 -1.81
CA VAL A 336 4.80 -11.62 -0.98
C VAL A 336 4.26 -11.48 0.44
N GLY A 337 3.38 -12.37 0.81
CA GLY A 337 2.79 -12.49 2.14
C GLY A 337 2.89 -13.91 2.67
N ASP A 338 1.97 -14.30 3.55
CA ASP A 338 1.94 -15.61 4.20
C ASP A 338 1.97 -16.76 3.20
N ASN A 339 1.27 -16.62 2.07
CA ASN A 339 1.17 -17.67 1.07
C ASN A 339 2.56 -18.09 0.53
N LEU A 340 3.36 -17.12 0.11
CA LEU A 340 4.72 -17.40 -0.38
C LEU A 340 5.72 -17.63 0.75
N LEU A 341 5.53 -17.01 1.93
CA LEU A 341 6.45 -17.19 3.06
C LEU A 341 6.47 -18.65 3.55
N TYR A 342 5.30 -19.27 3.62
CA TYR A 342 5.16 -20.64 4.14
C TYR A 342 5.16 -21.73 3.06
N LEU A 343 5.24 -21.36 1.77
CA LEU A 343 5.34 -22.32 0.69
C LEU A 343 6.77 -22.87 0.61
N PRO A 344 6.95 -24.22 0.60
CA PRO A 344 8.28 -24.83 0.48
C PRO A 344 9.02 -24.39 -0.80
N ASP A 345 10.33 -24.20 -0.71
CA ASP A 345 11.17 -23.75 -1.82
C ASP A 345 11.04 -24.62 -3.06
N ALA A 346 11.05 -25.96 -2.87
CA ALA A 346 10.86 -26.90 -3.97
C ALA A 346 9.54 -26.65 -4.71
N ARG A 347 8.46 -26.38 -3.96
CA ARG A 347 7.16 -26.10 -4.57
C ARG A 347 7.15 -24.79 -5.34
N VAL A 348 7.82 -23.74 -4.84
CA VAL A 348 7.96 -22.47 -5.59
C VAL A 348 8.73 -22.72 -6.89
N HIS A 349 9.81 -23.52 -6.86
CA HIS A 349 10.57 -23.87 -8.08
C HIS A 349 9.72 -24.60 -9.11
N GLU A 350 8.94 -25.62 -8.68
CA GLU A 350 8.01 -26.32 -9.56
C GLU A 350 7.01 -25.36 -10.23
N ILE A 351 6.45 -24.42 -9.47
CA ILE A 351 5.46 -23.46 -9.97
C ILE A 351 6.11 -22.49 -10.96
N LEU A 352 7.29 -21.95 -10.65
CA LEU A 352 8.00 -21.05 -11.56
C LEU A 352 8.42 -21.73 -12.86
N ALA A 353 8.85 -23.00 -12.79
CA ALA A 353 9.18 -23.80 -13.96
C ALA A 353 7.93 -24.04 -14.83
N LEU A 354 6.82 -24.47 -14.20
CA LEU A 354 5.54 -24.65 -14.88
C LEU A 354 5.05 -23.37 -15.57
N TRP A 355 5.13 -22.22 -14.87
CA TRP A 355 4.73 -20.94 -15.42
C TRP A 355 5.62 -20.52 -16.59
N SER A 356 6.94 -20.64 -16.43
CA SER A 356 7.91 -20.33 -17.49
C SER A 356 7.71 -21.22 -18.72
N GLN A 357 7.46 -22.52 -18.54
CA GLN A 357 7.16 -23.44 -19.64
C GLN A 357 5.87 -23.04 -20.36
N ALA A 358 4.81 -22.73 -19.61
CA ALA A 358 3.54 -22.30 -20.21
C ALA A 358 3.62 -20.98 -20.98
N LEU A 359 4.62 -20.14 -20.69
CA LEU A 359 4.95 -18.93 -21.45
C LEU A 359 5.81 -19.24 -22.69
N ALA A 360 6.63 -20.29 -22.66
CA ALA A 360 7.50 -20.68 -23.79
C ALA A 360 6.75 -21.45 -24.89
N ASP A 361 5.70 -22.16 -24.53
CA ASP A 361 4.88 -22.99 -25.44
C ASP A 361 3.94 -22.17 -26.35
N GLN A 362 4.23 -20.89 -26.56
CA GLN A 362 3.42 -19.86 -27.25
C GLN A 362 3.92 -19.56 -28.65
#